data_f285c1921b51015feb5b0e8d2ae1b4a3
#
_entry.id   f285c1921b51015feb5b0e8d2ae1b4a3
#
_cell.length_a   1.000
_cell.length_b   1.000
_cell.length_c   1.000
_cell.angle_alpha   90.00
_cell.angle_beta   90.00
_cell.angle_gamma   90.00
#
_symmetry.space_group_name_H-M   'P 1'
#
loop_
_entity.id
_entity.type
_entity.pdbx_description
1 polymer ?
#
loop_
_entity_poly.entity_id
_entity_poly.type
_entity_poly.pdbx_seq_one_letter_code
_entity_poly.pdbx_strand_id
1 'polypeptide(L)'
;MNEEQIKFTMSILRPAYMIFRETQVFKLSPEDNVTLRELYQEVNGRPLPMCSTCVVEGVLSLVIKAESLQSAQLADDEQKPKRRRRK
;
A
#
# COMPACT_ATOMS: atom_id res chain seq x y z
N MET A 1 -0.30 5.94 7.44
CA MET A 1 -1.49 5.09 7.15
C MET A 1 -2.00 4.47 8.44
N ASN A 2 -3.29 4.44 8.61
CA ASN A 2 -3.86 3.73 9.74
C ASN A 2 -4.01 2.25 9.41
N GLU A 3 -4.47 1.47 10.39
CA GLU A 3 -4.57 0.02 10.25
C GLU A 3 -5.51 -0.40 9.12
N GLU A 4 -6.64 0.27 9.02
CA GLU A 4 -7.60 -0.03 7.96
C GLU A 4 -7.03 0.26 6.58
N GLN A 5 -6.29 1.34 6.46
CA GLN A 5 -5.65 1.71 5.19
C GLN A 5 -4.59 0.70 4.78
N ILE A 6 -3.80 0.26 5.74
CA ILE A 6 -2.79 -0.77 5.48
C ILE A 6 -3.48 -2.06 5.04
N LYS A 7 -4.56 -2.43 5.73
CA LYS A 7 -5.31 -3.63 5.40
C LYS A 7 -5.90 -3.55 4.00
N PHE A 8 -6.49 -2.43 3.64
CA PHE A 8 -7.03 -2.22 2.29
C PHE A 8 -5.92 -2.36 1.26
N THR A 9 -4.79 -1.71 1.50
CA THR A 9 -3.67 -1.75 0.57
C THR A 9 -3.16 -3.17 0.36
N MET A 10 -2.98 -3.90 1.44
CA MET A 10 -2.42 -5.26 1.35
C MET A 10 -3.43 -6.27 0.81
N SER A 11 -4.74 -6.05 1.05
CA SER A 11 -5.77 -7.00 0.61
C SER A 11 -6.27 -6.74 -0.80
N ILE A 12 -6.31 -5.48 -1.21
CA ILE A 12 -6.93 -5.07 -2.47
C ILE A 12 -5.89 -4.59 -3.47
N LEU A 13 -5.05 -3.64 -3.07
CA LEU A 13 -4.12 -3.01 -4.01
C LEU A 13 -2.96 -3.93 -4.38
N ARG A 14 -2.40 -4.61 -3.41
CA ARG A 14 -1.27 -5.49 -3.67
C ARG A 14 -1.61 -6.62 -4.63
N PRO A 15 -2.71 -7.37 -4.43
CA PRO A 15 -3.08 -8.41 -5.40
C PRO A 15 -3.35 -7.83 -6.79
N ALA A 16 -4.01 -6.68 -6.87
CA ALA A 16 -4.28 -6.05 -8.17
C ALA A 16 -2.98 -5.67 -8.87
N TYR A 17 -2.00 -5.17 -8.12
CA TYR A 17 -0.70 -4.83 -8.69
C TYR A 17 0.03 -6.07 -9.18
N MET A 18 -0.03 -7.17 -8.42
CA MET A 18 0.62 -8.42 -8.82
C MET A 18 0.03 -8.96 -10.12
N ILE A 19 -1.29 -8.88 -10.25
CA ILE A 19 -1.96 -9.30 -11.49
C ILE A 19 -1.50 -8.41 -12.65
N PHE A 20 -1.39 -7.11 -12.40
CA PHE A 20 -0.92 -6.19 -13.43
C PHE A 20 0.49 -6.58 -13.91
N ARG A 21 1.37 -6.95 -13.00
CA ARG A 21 2.73 -7.33 -13.37
C ARG A 21 2.77 -8.54 -14.28
N GLU A 22 1.81 -9.45 -14.14
CA GLU A 22 1.78 -10.66 -14.95
C GLU A 22 1.03 -10.48 -16.26
N THR A 23 -0.08 -9.73 -16.21
CA THR A 23 -0.97 -9.62 -17.37
C THR A 23 -0.95 -8.26 -18.04
N GLN A 24 -0.32 -7.26 -17.39
CA GLN A 24 -0.32 -5.88 -17.84
C GLN A 24 -1.73 -5.25 -17.81
N VAL A 25 -2.63 -5.84 -17.05
CA VAL A 25 -3.99 -5.32 -16.86
C VAL A 25 -4.20 -5.02 -15.39
N PHE A 26 -4.52 -3.75 -15.11
CA PHE A 26 -4.79 -3.30 -13.74
C PHE A 26 -6.27 -3.01 -13.61
N LYS A 27 -6.95 -3.75 -12.76
CA LYS A 27 -8.39 -3.61 -12.58
C LYS A 27 -8.75 -3.45 -11.11
N LEU A 28 -9.61 -2.49 -10.84
CA LEU A 28 -10.21 -2.30 -9.54
C LEU A 28 -11.68 -2.00 -9.75
N SER A 29 -12.53 -2.38 -8.78
CA SER A 29 -13.92 -1.99 -8.83
C SER A 29 -14.01 -0.47 -8.69
N PRO A 30 -15.13 0.15 -9.13
CA PRO A 30 -15.28 1.59 -8.97
C PRO A 30 -15.17 2.04 -7.52
N GLU A 31 -15.66 1.25 -6.60
CA GLU A 31 -15.59 1.58 -5.18
C GLU A 31 -14.15 1.56 -4.68
N ASP A 32 -13.41 0.53 -5.07
CA ASP A 32 -12.00 0.42 -4.68
C ASP A 32 -11.18 1.54 -5.30
N ASN A 33 -11.54 1.95 -6.50
CA ASN A 33 -10.86 3.04 -7.18
C ASN A 33 -11.02 4.36 -6.42
N VAL A 34 -12.25 4.62 -5.94
CA VAL A 34 -12.50 5.81 -5.13
C VAL A 34 -11.68 5.77 -3.85
N THR A 35 -11.67 4.63 -3.19
CA THR A 35 -10.91 4.46 -1.96
C THR A 35 -9.41 4.66 -2.20
N LEU A 36 -8.92 4.13 -3.31
CA LEU A 36 -7.52 4.31 -3.69
C LEU A 36 -7.16 5.79 -3.85
N ARG A 37 -8.02 6.54 -4.53
CA ARG A 37 -7.77 7.96 -4.74
C ARG A 37 -7.75 8.73 -3.44
N GLU A 38 -8.69 8.44 -2.56
CA GLU A 38 -8.76 9.09 -1.26
C GLU A 38 -7.54 8.76 -0.43
N LEU A 39 -7.16 7.50 -0.42
CA LEU A 39 -6.00 7.06 0.34
C LEU A 39 -4.72 7.72 -0.19
N TYR A 40 -4.55 7.73 -1.49
CA TYR A 40 -3.37 8.34 -2.09
C TYR A 40 -3.26 9.82 -1.73
N GLN A 41 -4.37 10.54 -1.82
CA GLN A 41 -4.37 11.97 -1.49
C GLN A 41 -4.05 12.18 -0.02
N GLU A 42 -4.57 11.34 0.85
CA GLU A 42 -4.29 11.47 2.28
C GLU A 42 -2.83 11.21 2.61
N VAL A 43 -2.26 10.18 1.98
CA VAL A 43 -0.88 9.78 2.27
C VAL A 43 0.13 10.73 1.63
N ASN A 44 -0.13 11.18 0.42
CA ASN A 44 0.83 11.97 -0.33
C ASN A 44 0.51 13.46 -0.40
N GLY A 45 -0.67 13.87 0.07
CA GLY A 45 -1.06 15.27 0.10
C GLY A 45 -1.42 15.85 -1.25
N ARG A 46 -1.67 15.00 -2.24
CA ARG A 46 -2.03 15.45 -3.58
C ARG A 46 -2.88 14.38 -4.27
N PRO A 47 -3.71 14.79 -5.25
CA PRO A 47 -4.57 13.82 -5.92
C PRO A 47 -3.76 12.85 -6.79
N LEU A 48 -4.30 11.65 -6.92
CA LEU A 48 -3.69 10.64 -7.77
C LEU A 48 -3.84 11.05 -9.24
N PRO A 49 -2.75 11.06 -10.01
CA PRO A 49 -2.85 11.38 -11.44
C PRO A 49 -3.72 10.37 -12.19
N MET A 50 -4.31 10.83 -13.28
CA MET A 50 -5.28 10.04 -14.02
C MET A 50 -4.68 9.09 -15.04
N CYS A 51 -3.43 9.23 -15.37
CA CYS A 51 -2.84 8.36 -16.40
C CYS A 51 -2.65 6.94 -15.87
N SER A 52 -2.74 5.94 -16.75
CA SER A 52 -2.67 4.54 -16.35
C SER A 52 -1.38 4.20 -15.62
N THR A 53 -0.26 4.64 -16.17
CA THR A 53 1.04 4.39 -15.56
C THR A 53 1.15 5.05 -14.19
N CYS A 54 0.63 6.28 -14.09
CA CYS A 54 0.68 7.02 -12.84
C CYS A 54 -0.13 6.32 -11.75
N VAL A 55 -1.29 5.77 -12.12
CA VAL A 55 -2.12 5.04 -11.16
C VAL A 55 -1.37 3.83 -10.64
N VAL A 56 -0.75 3.06 -11.52
CA VAL A 56 -0.01 1.86 -11.13
C VAL A 56 1.18 2.24 -10.24
N GLU A 57 1.90 3.30 -10.59
CA GLU A 57 3.01 3.75 -9.76
C GLU A 57 2.54 4.22 -8.40
N GLY A 58 1.39 4.89 -8.36
CA GLY A 58 0.79 5.31 -7.09
C GLY A 58 0.43 4.12 -6.22
N VAL A 59 -0.14 3.08 -6.82
CA VAL A 59 -0.46 1.85 -6.10
C VAL A 59 0.81 1.21 -5.54
N LEU A 60 1.84 1.11 -6.37
CA LEU A 60 3.11 0.54 -5.91
C LEU A 60 3.68 1.31 -4.74
N SER A 61 3.64 2.62 -4.80
CA SER A 61 4.12 3.48 -3.72
C SER A 61 3.38 3.19 -2.42
N LEU A 62 2.05 3.07 -2.50
CA LEU A 62 1.25 2.77 -1.32
C LEU A 62 1.53 1.36 -0.79
N VAL A 63 1.70 0.39 -1.67
CA VAL A 63 2.01 -0.99 -1.27
C VAL A 63 3.34 -1.05 -0.54
N ILE A 64 4.36 -0.39 -1.08
CA ILE A 64 5.67 -0.36 -0.45
C ILE A 64 5.58 0.28 0.93
N LYS A 65 4.86 1.39 1.04
CA LYS A 65 4.70 2.07 2.32
C LYS A 65 3.97 1.20 3.33
N ALA A 66 2.89 0.53 2.89
CA ALA A 66 2.13 -0.34 3.77
C ALA A 66 2.97 -1.52 4.25
N GLU A 67 3.75 -2.11 3.37
CA GLU A 67 4.63 -3.22 3.74
C GLU A 67 5.67 -2.76 4.75
N SER A 68 6.22 -1.59 4.56
CA SER A 68 7.21 -1.03 5.46
C SER A 68 6.62 -0.80 6.86
N LEU A 69 5.43 -0.22 6.91
CA LEU A 69 4.76 0.03 8.18
C LEU A 69 4.37 -1.26 8.88
N GLN A 70 3.92 -2.25 8.12
CA GLN A 70 3.56 -3.54 8.67
C GLN A 70 4.78 -4.26 9.24
N SER A 71 5.90 -4.21 8.53
CA SER A 71 7.15 -4.80 9.01
C SER A 71 7.64 -4.14 10.28
N ALA A 72 7.56 -2.81 10.34
CA ALA A 72 7.97 -2.07 11.52
C ALA A 72 7.11 -2.46 12.72
N GLN A 73 5.81 -2.62 12.51
CA GLN A 73 4.90 -3.01 13.55
C GLN A 73 5.20 -4.41 14.07
N LEU A 74 5.47 -5.34 13.17
CA LEU A 74 5.84 -6.70 13.56
C LEU A 74 7.18 -6.72 14.29
N ALA A 75 8.13 -5.94 13.82
CA ALA A 75 9.44 -5.86 14.45
C ALA A 75 9.31 -5.35 15.89
N ASP A 76 8.46 -4.34 16.09
CA ASP A 76 8.21 -3.83 17.44
C ASP A 76 7.68 -4.91 18.36
N ASP A 77 6.73 -5.69 17.88
CA ASP A 77 6.14 -6.78 18.67
C ASP A 77 7.19 -7.82 19.04
N GLU A 78 8.05 -8.16 18.13
CA GLU A 78 9.07 -9.17 18.35
C GLU A 78 10.23 -8.63 19.17
N GLN A 79 10.52 -7.36 19.03
CA GLN A 79 11.71 -6.76 19.63
C GLN A 79 11.52 -6.34 21.07
N LYS A 80 10.34 -6.40 21.55
CA LYS A 80 10.08 -5.95 22.90
C LYS A 80 11.04 -6.46 23.94
N PRO A 81 11.41 -7.72 23.91
CA PRO A 81 12.38 -8.22 24.88
C PRO A 81 13.81 -7.86 24.54
N LYS A 82 14.16 -7.41 23.52
CA LYS A 82 15.51 -7.25 23.17
C LYS A 82 15.99 -6.10 22.49
N ARG A 83 16.29 -6.57 22.25
CA ARG A 83 16.96 -5.85 21.47
C ARG A 83 17.66 -5.74 21.11
N ARG A 84 17.95 -5.91 21.14
CA ARG A 84 18.58 -5.54 20.44
C ARG A 84 19.22 -5.76 20.07
N ARG A 85 19.54 -6.15 20.17
CA ARG A 85 20.22 -6.06 19.53
C ARG A 85 20.82 -6.05 19.30
N ARG A 86 21.09 -6.38 19.52
CA ARG A 86 21.79 -6.18 19.05
C ARG A 86 22.34 -6.05 18.94
N LYS A 87 22.59 -6.35 19.22
CA LYS A 87 23.11 -6.07 19.02
C LYS A 87 23.39 -5.74 19.02
#